data_e36ea7d9ba40d483c5ff50a0e9d2c914
#
_entry.id   e36ea7d9ba40d483c5ff50a0e9d2c914
#
_cell.length_a   1.000
_cell.length_b   1.000
_cell.length_c   1.000
_cell.angle_alpha   90.00
_cell.angle_beta   90.00
_cell.angle_gamma   90.00
#
_symmetry.space_group_name_H-M   'P 1'
#
loop_
_entity.id
_entity.type
_entity.pdbx_description
1 polymer ?
#
loop_
_entity_poly.entity_id
_entity_poly.type
_entity_poly.pdbx_seq_one_letter_code
_entity_poly.pdbx_strand_id
1 'polypeptide(L)'
;GLLLLKRTHLLIARRTQNPERLLKIARAVCCQCSQCTQMCPRNALGLHVEPHKAMRAITTGNGALLGNARSVLACSSCGVCTNYACHMGLSPSEVMAQLKDEMGRAGIRPVPETDIRVDPFIVQKRVPVKRLIARMGLVAFDAPAPYTDAGLRPKRVLLPLRQHVGKPAEATVKPGERVRRGDVVGEIPEKALGARIH
;
A
#
# COMPACT_ATOMS: atom_id res chain seq x y z
N GLY A 1 0.11 10.97 -12.04
CA GLY A 1 1.34 10.97 -12.83
C GLY A 1 2.16 9.71 -12.62
N LEU A 2 3.17 9.51 -13.44
CA LEU A 2 4.14 8.41 -13.38
C LEU A 2 5.51 8.97 -13.00
N LEU A 3 6.15 8.38 -11.99
CA LEU A 3 7.53 8.72 -11.61
C LEU A 3 8.48 7.61 -12.07
N LEU A 4 9.50 7.98 -12.84
CA LEU A 4 10.58 7.09 -13.24
C LEU A 4 11.77 7.29 -12.30
N LEU A 5 12.05 6.29 -11.47
CA LEU A 5 13.11 6.33 -10.47
C LEU A 5 14.26 5.40 -10.84
N LYS A 6 15.48 5.82 -10.56
CA LYS A 6 16.67 4.96 -10.70
C LYS A 6 16.56 3.75 -9.77
N ARG A 7 17.15 2.61 -10.17
CA ARG A 7 17.17 1.39 -9.32
C ARG A 7 17.83 1.62 -7.95
N THR A 8 18.75 2.58 -7.88
CA THR A 8 19.44 2.97 -6.64
C THR A 8 18.62 3.92 -5.75
N HIS A 9 17.46 4.40 -6.23
CA HIS A 9 16.62 5.29 -5.45
C HIS A 9 16.09 4.57 -4.19
N LEU A 10 16.06 5.28 -3.06
CA LEU A 10 15.71 4.69 -1.75
C LEU A 10 14.35 3.96 -1.73
N LEU A 11 13.35 4.46 -2.46
CA LEU A 11 12.03 3.81 -2.55
C LEU A 11 12.11 2.48 -3.30
N ILE A 12 12.90 2.41 -4.36
CA ILE A 12 13.12 1.17 -5.12
C ILE A 12 13.93 0.20 -4.27
N ALA A 13 15.02 0.66 -3.66
CA ALA A 13 15.86 -0.15 -2.77
C ALA A 13 15.05 -0.77 -1.62
N ARG A 14 14.16 -0.01 -0.98
CA ARG A 14 13.26 -0.51 0.07
C ARG A 14 12.30 -1.58 -0.45
N ARG A 15 11.70 -1.36 -1.61
CA ARG A 15 10.72 -2.29 -2.20
C ARG A 15 11.35 -3.60 -2.67
N THR A 16 12.62 -3.58 -3.03
CA THR A 16 13.38 -4.75 -3.53
C THR A 16 14.21 -5.44 -2.45
N GLN A 17 14.12 -5.01 -1.20
CA GLN A 17 14.82 -5.65 -0.09
C GLN A 17 14.34 -7.09 0.13
N ASN A 18 15.30 -7.96 0.45
CA ASN A 18 14.98 -9.32 0.86
C ASN A 18 14.22 -9.28 2.21
N PRO A 19 13.01 -9.90 2.30
CA PRO A 19 12.18 -9.89 3.50
C PRO A 19 12.89 -10.44 4.74
N GLU A 20 13.66 -11.52 4.62
CA GLU A 20 14.40 -12.11 5.74
C GLU A 20 15.47 -11.17 6.30
N ARG A 21 16.19 -10.50 5.40
CA ARG A 21 17.19 -9.50 5.79
C ARG A 21 16.52 -8.33 6.53
N LEU A 22 15.37 -7.90 6.03
CA LEU A 22 14.57 -6.82 6.63
C LEU A 22 14.16 -7.21 8.07
N LEU A 23 13.70 -8.44 8.28
CA LEU A 23 13.33 -8.95 9.61
C LEU A 23 14.54 -9.05 10.55
N LYS A 24 15.69 -9.53 10.06
CA LYS A 24 16.93 -9.58 10.86
C LYS A 24 17.36 -8.19 11.31
N ILE A 25 17.36 -7.21 10.42
CA ILE A 25 17.68 -5.81 10.75
C ILE A 25 16.66 -5.25 11.76
N ALA A 26 15.37 -5.51 11.55
CA ALA A 26 14.33 -5.05 12.45
C ALA A 26 14.52 -5.59 13.88
N ARG A 27 14.90 -6.85 14.03
CA ARG A 27 15.21 -7.47 15.34
C ARG A 27 16.36 -6.78 16.06
N ALA A 28 17.40 -6.38 15.31
CA ALA A 28 18.61 -5.79 15.90
C ALA A 28 18.45 -4.30 16.22
N VAL A 29 17.63 -3.57 15.46
CA VAL A 29 17.66 -2.09 15.43
C VAL A 29 16.39 -1.45 15.98
N CYS A 30 15.26 -2.17 16.04
CA CYS A 30 13.99 -1.58 16.49
C CYS A 30 14.04 -1.17 17.96
N CYS A 31 14.03 0.13 18.24
CA CYS A 31 14.07 0.71 19.58
C CYS A 31 12.71 0.75 20.30
N GLN A 32 11.65 0.18 19.73
CA GLN A 32 10.30 0.11 20.30
C GLN A 32 9.65 1.47 20.64
N CYS A 33 10.03 2.56 19.96
CA CYS A 33 9.59 3.93 20.23
C CYS A 33 8.11 4.21 19.91
N SER A 34 7.38 3.29 19.31
CA SER A 34 5.96 3.40 18.90
C SER A 34 5.63 4.52 17.88
N GLN A 35 6.59 5.24 17.36
CA GLN A 35 6.38 6.34 16.39
C GLN A 35 5.59 5.88 15.16
N CYS A 36 5.81 4.65 14.70
CA CYS A 36 5.08 4.06 13.57
C CYS A 36 3.56 3.96 13.82
N THR A 37 3.14 3.81 15.07
CA THR A 37 1.72 3.85 15.48
C THR A 37 1.25 5.28 15.72
N GLN A 38 2.05 6.10 16.41
CA GLN A 38 1.68 7.49 16.70
C GLN A 38 1.40 8.30 15.43
N MET A 39 2.13 8.02 14.35
CA MET A 39 1.94 8.68 13.06
C MET A 39 1.03 7.92 12.10
N CYS A 40 0.40 6.83 12.55
CA CYS A 40 -0.50 6.06 11.70
C CYS A 40 -1.84 6.79 11.52
N PRO A 41 -2.24 7.16 10.28
CA PRO A 41 -3.50 7.88 10.05
C PRO A 41 -4.73 7.03 10.42
N ARG A 42 -4.66 5.70 10.26
CA ARG A 42 -5.73 4.79 10.67
C ARG A 42 -5.86 4.72 12.19
N ASN A 43 -4.74 4.70 12.92
CA ASN A 43 -4.75 4.76 14.38
C ASN A 43 -5.32 6.11 14.87
N ALA A 44 -4.92 7.21 14.25
CA ALA A 44 -5.44 8.53 14.58
C ALA A 44 -6.95 8.68 14.34
N LEU A 45 -7.52 7.91 13.39
CA LEU A 45 -8.97 7.84 13.17
C LEU A 45 -9.70 6.95 14.19
N GLY A 46 -8.99 6.33 15.13
CA GLY A 46 -9.58 5.44 16.15
C GLY A 46 -9.61 3.97 15.81
N LEU A 47 -9.12 3.59 14.62
CA LEU A 47 -8.93 2.19 14.26
C LEU A 47 -7.70 1.64 14.99
N HIS A 48 -7.77 0.46 15.58
CA HIS A 48 -6.67 -0.13 16.35
C HIS A 48 -5.54 -0.68 15.46
N VAL A 49 -5.06 0.15 14.51
CA VAL A 49 -3.91 -0.18 13.66
C VAL A 49 -2.63 0.22 14.36
N GLU A 50 -1.89 -0.76 14.86
CA GLU A 50 -0.73 -0.56 15.73
C GLU A 50 0.54 -1.21 15.18
N PRO A 51 1.21 -0.61 14.17
CA PRO A 51 2.41 -1.18 13.57
C PRO A 51 3.53 -1.47 14.56
N HIS A 52 3.63 -0.73 15.69
CA HIS A 52 4.63 -1.00 16.70
C HIS A 52 4.46 -2.38 17.37
N LYS A 53 3.21 -2.85 17.55
CA LYS A 53 2.95 -4.19 18.08
C LYS A 53 3.38 -5.28 17.10
N ALA A 54 3.14 -5.08 15.80
CA ALA A 54 3.64 -5.96 14.75
C ALA A 54 5.18 -6.03 14.76
N MET A 55 5.84 -4.88 14.85
CA MET A 55 7.30 -4.83 15.00
C MET A 55 7.79 -5.55 16.24
N ARG A 56 7.13 -5.37 17.39
CA ARG A 56 7.48 -6.03 18.64
C ARG A 56 7.32 -7.55 18.55
N ALA A 57 6.19 -8.02 18.03
CA ALA A 57 5.93 -9.45 17.86
C ALA A 57 7.02 -10.13 17.02
N ILE A 58 7.43 -9.51 15.93
CA ILE A 58 8.47 -10.03 15.03
C ILE A 58 9.86 -9.96 15.68
N THR A 59 10.20 -8.86 16.33
CA THR A 59 11.53 -8.69 16.95
C THR A 59 11.78 -9.65 18.10
N THR A 60 10.74 -9.97 18.88
CA THR A 60 10.82 -10.91 20.00
C THR A 60 10.51 -12.35 19.63
N GLY A 61 9.90 -12.59 18.46
CA GLY A 61 9.37 -13.90 18.08
C GLY A 61 8.10 -14.31 18.85
N ASN A 62 7.50 -13.40 19.61
CA ASN A 62 6.29 -13.66 20.41
C ASN A 62 5.05 -13.07 19.75
N GLY A 63 4.27 -13.95 19.09
CA GLY A 63 3.03 -13.56 18.42
C GLY A 63 1.95 -12.98 19.34
N ALA A 64 1.95 -13.32 20.62
CA ALA A 64 0.99 -12.77 21.58
C ALA A 64 1.13 -11.24 21.73
N LEU A 65 2.33 -10.70 21.50
CA LEU A 65 2.58 -9.26 21.53
C LEU A 65 1.93 -8.48 20.36
N LEU A 66 1.43 -9.17 19.36
CA LEU A 66 0.65 -8.55 18.28
C LEU A 66 -0.69 -7.99 18.81
N GLY A 67 -1.19 -8.53 19.92
CA GLY A 67 -2.46 -8.12 20.51
C GLY A 67 -3.64 -8.49 19.62
N ASN A 68 -4.51 -7.51 19.32
CA ASN A 68 -5.60 -7.75 18.38
C ASN A 68 -5.04 -7.93 16.96
N ALA A 69 -4.85 -9.17 16.54
CA ALA A 69 -4.32 -9.51 15.22
C ALA A 69 -5.12 -8.89 14.07
N ARG A 70 -6.42 -8.65 14.27
CA ARG A 70 -7.30 -8.03 13.27
C ARG A 70 -6.92 -6.60 12.95
N SER A 71 -6.22 -5.91 13.85
CA SER A 71 -5.69 -4.56 13.61
C SER A 71 -4.78 -4.48 12.38
N VAL A 72 -4.06 -5.56 12.07
CA VAL A 72 -3.23 -5.67 10.87
C VAL A 72 -4.09 -5.60 9.61
N LEU A 73 -5.27 -6.23 9.60
CA LEU A 73 -6.16 -6.27 8.44
C LEU A 73 -6.76 -4.90 8.12
N ALA A 74 -6.92 -4.02 9.11
CA ALA A 74 -7.39 -2.64 8.92
C ALA A 74 -6.30 -1.70 8.36
N CYS A 75 -5.06 -2.15 8.21
CA CYS A 75 -3.98 -1.35 7.63
C CYS A 75 -4.28 -0.98 6.18
N SER A 76 -4.17 0.33 5.83
CA SER A 76 -4.38 0.83 4.45
C SER A 76 -3.13 0.72 3.56
N SER A 77 -2.02 0.19 4.06
CA SER A 77 -0.74 0.05 3.34
C SER A 77 -0.19 1.38 2.78
N CYS A 78 -0.48 2.51 3.44
CA CYS A 78 -0.08 3.84 2.99
C CYS A 78 1.44 4.12 3.12
N GLY A 79 2.19 3.29 3.84
CA GLY A 79 3.64 3.41 3.99
C GLY A 79 4.14 4.57 4.87
N VAL A 80 3.28 5.35 5.52
CA VAL A 80 3.68 6.47 6.40
C VAL A 80 4.57 5.99 7.55
N CYS A 81 4.27 4.85 8.14
CA CYS A 81 5.07 4.25 9.22
C CYS A 81 6.51 3.95 8.81
N THR A 82 6.76 3.61 7.54
CA THR A 82 8.10 3.36 6.98
C THR A 82 8.74 4.65 6.46
N ASN A 83 8.01 5.40 5.62
CA ASN A 83 8.62 6.50 4.86
C ASN A 83 8.73 7.80 5.68
N TYR A 84 7.95 7.93 6.72
CA TYR A 84 7.93 9.14 7.55
C TYR A 84 8.23 8.88 9.03
N ALA A 85 7.55 7.94 9.66
CA ALA A 85 7.58 7.77 11.11
C ALA A 85 8.85 7.06 11.62
N CYS A 86 9.34 6.03 10.94
CA CYS A 86 10.48 5.27 11.42
C CYS A 86 11.79 6.05 11.24
N HIS A 87 12.34 6.59 12.33
CA HIS A 87 13.64 7.27 12.34
C HIS A 87 14.82 6.32 12.28
N MET A 88 14.60 5.02 12.60
CA MET A 88 15.63 3.98 12.49
C MET A 88 15.77 3.42 11.07
N GLY A 89 15.01 3.95 10.10
CA GLY A 89 15.06 3.50 8.71
C GLY A 89 14.49 2.10 8.45
N LEU A 90 13.76 1.54 9.40
CA LEU A 90 13.09 0.24 9.26
C LEU A 90 11.83 0.34 8.40
N SER A 91 11.27 -0.80 8.03
CA SER A 91 10.09 -0.90 7.16
C SER A 91 8.88 -1.53 7.86
N PRO A 92 8.25 -0.85 8.85
CA PRO A 92 7.05 -1.38 9.51
C PRO A 92 5.89 -1.67 8.54
N SER A 93 5.76 -0.92 7.44
CA SER A 93 4.72 -1.18 6.44
C SER A 93 4.87 -2.54 5.74
N GLU A 94 6.10 -2.97 5.50
CA GLU A 94 6.38 -4.27 4.88
C GLU A 94 6.05 -5.41 5.84
N VAL A 95 6.36 -5.22 7.13
CA VAL A 95 5.98 -6.17 8.19
C VAL A 95 4.46 -6.29 8.29
N MET A 96 3.74 -5.17 8.26
CA MET A 96 2.27 -5.17 8.26
C MET A 96 1.70 -5.86 7.01
N ALA A 97 2.30 -5.65 5.84
CA ALA A 97 1.87 -6.30 4.60
C ALA A 97 2.05 -7.82 4.65
N GLN A 98 3.22 -8.29 5.09
CA GLN A 98 3.49 -9.73 5.24
C GLN A 98 2.49 -10.40 6.20
N LEU A 99 2.27 -9.82 7.37
CA LEU A 99 1.29 -10.34 8.34
C LEU A 99 -0.13 -10.34 7.76
N LYS A 100 -0.49 -9.31 6.99
CA LYS A 100 -1.80 -9.24 6.33
C LYS A 100 -1.97 -10.35 5.31
N ASP A 101 -0.94 -10.64 4.53
CA ASP A 101 -0.95 -11.72 3.54
C ASP A 101 -1.04 -13.10 4.22
N GLU A 102 -0.30 -13.32 5.30
CA GLU A 102 -0.34 -14.55 6.09
C GLU A 102 -1.73 -14.78 6.71
N MET A 103 -2.31 -13.73 7.31
CA MET A 103 -3.67 -13.78 7.85
C MET A 103 -4.69 -14.08 6.75
N GLY A 104 -4.53 -13.48 5.56
CA GLY A 104 -5.38 -13.75 4.40
C GLY A 104 -5.32 -15.21 3.97
N ARG A 105 -4.12 -15.80 3.91
CA ARG A 105 -3.91 -17.22 3.60
C ARG A 105 -4.51 -18.15 4.67
N ALA A 106 -4.45 -17.73 5.94
CA ALA A 106 -5.07 -18.45 7.05
C ALA A 106 -6.59 -18.27 7.12
N GLY A 107 -7.20 -17.55 6.16
CA GLY A 107 -8.65 -17.32 6.13
C GLY A 107 -9.18 -16.36 7.19
N ILE A 108 -8.29 -15.66 7.91
CA ILE A 108 -8.68 -14.69 8.92
C ILE A 108 -9.32 -13.48 8.25
N ARG A 109 -10.54 -13.13 8.65
CA ARG A 109 -11.30 -12.01 8.08
C ARG A 109 -11.28 -10.81 9.01
N PRO A 110 -11.29 -9.58 8.45
CA PRO A 110 -11.46 -8.38 9.25
C PRO A 110 -12.84 -8.40 9.93
N VAL A 111 -12.89 -7.90 11.16
CA VAL A 111 -14.15 -7.65 11.85
C VAL A 111 -14.31 -6.13 11.93
N PRO A 112 -15.49 -5.60 11.57
CA PRO A 112 -15.75 -4.18 11.70
C PRO A 112 -15.56 -3.72 13.15
N GLU A 113 -14.88 -2.62 13.35
CA GLU A 113 -14.79 -1.95 14.65
C GLU A 113 -16.00 -1.05 14.81
N THR A 114 -16.72 -1.20 15.93
CA THR A 114 -17.97 -0.46 16.20
C THR A 114 -17.78 0.70 17.17
N ASP A 115 -16.76 0.64 18.04
CA ASP A 115 -16.42 1.72 18.98
C ASP A 115 -15.15 2.46 18.49
N ILE A 116 -15.36 3.33 17.50
CA ILE A 116 -14.29 4.14 16.92
C ILE A 116 -14.22 5.47 17.62
N ARG A 117 -13.11 5.73 18.33
CA ARG A 117 -12.85 7.01 18.99
C ARG A 117 -11.69 7.72 18.30
N VAL A 118 -11.99 8.80 17.62
CA VAL A 118 -10.97 9.63 16.96
C VAL A 118 -10.01 10.20 18.00
N ASP A 119 -8.71 10.11 17.72
CA ASP A 119 -7.68 10.69 18.59
C ASP A 119 -7.85 12.22 18.68
N PRO A 120 -7.93 12.80 19.88
CA PRO A 120 -8.09 14.24 20.05
C PRO A 120 -6.95 15.06 19.43
N PHE A 121 -5.79 14.45 19.22
CA PHE A 121 -4.61 15.07 18.59
C PHE A 121 -4.47 14.72 17.10
N ILE A 122 -5.55 14.29 16.43
CA ILE A 122 -5.51 13.89 15.02
C ILE A 122 -4.93 14.98 14.10
N VAL A 123 -5.19 16.25 14.40
CA VAL A 123 -4.69 17.39 13.60
C VAL A 123 -3.17 17.49 13.70
N GLN A 124 -2.62 17.31 14.89
CA GLN A 124 -1.18 17.36 15.18
C GLN A 124 -0.44 16.15 14.61
N LYS A 125 -1.14 15.03 14.43
CA LYS A 125 -0.61 13.78 13.84
C LYS A 125 -0.60 13.79 12.31
N ARG A 126 -1.07 14.86 11.66
CA ARG A 126 -1.02 14.98 10.20
C ARG A 126 0.41 15.07 9.70
N VAL A 127 0.72 14.29 8.68
CA VAL A 127 2.04 14.28 8.06
C VAL A 127 2.14 15.46 7.07
N PRO A 128 3.08 16.41 7.25
CA PRO A 128 3.29 17.48 6.29
C PRO A 128 3.79 16.91 4.96
N VAL A 129 3.03 17.10 3.88
CA VAL A 129 3.30 16.50 2.56
C VAL A 129 4.69 16.86 2.04
N LYS A 130 5.12 18.12 2.14
CA LYS A 130 6.45 18.54 1.69
C LYS A 130 7.58 17.82 2.45
N ARG A 131 7.42 17.58 3.75
CA ARG A 131 8.39 16.79 4.53
C ARG A 131 8.39 15.32 4.12
N LEU A 132 7.22 14.75 3.82
CA LEU A 132 7.12 13.39 3.31
C LEU A 132 7.83 13.25 1.96
N ILE A 133 7.58 14.17 1.03
CA ILE A 133 8.27 14.26 -0.28
C ILE A 133 9.79 14.29 -0.10
N ALA A 134 10.28 15.16 0.80
CA ALA A 134 11.71 15.26 1.08
C ALA A 134 12.29 13.96 1.68
N ARG A 135 11.61 13.34 2.65
CA ARG A 135 12.04 12.06 3.24
C ARG A 135 12.01 10.88 2.27
N MET A 136 11.17 10.94 1.26
CA MET A 136 11.13 9.96 0.18
C MET A 136 12.16 10.24 -0.93
N GLY A 137 12.93 11.33 -0.84
CA GLY A 137 13.90 11.72 -1.87
C GLY A 137 13.25 12.17 -3.18
N LEU A 138 12.03 12.71 -3.11
CA LEU A 138 11.22 13.06 -4.30
C LEU A 138 11.18 14.57 -4.59
N VAL A 139 11.96 15.40 -3.91
CA VAL A 139 11.94 16.86 -4.08
C VAL A 139 12.19 17.26 -5.53
N ALA A 140 13.10 16.59 -6.21
CA ALA A 140 13.40 16.87 -7.62
C ALA A 140 12.23 16.54 -8.58
N PHE A 141 11.24 15.80 -8.12
CA PHE A 141 10.04 15.41 -8.89
C PHE A 141 8.80 16.21 -8.47
N ASP A 142 8.91 17.10 -7.48
CA ASP A 142 7.81 17.95 -7.01
C ASP A 142 7.72 19.19 -7.91
N ALA A 143 7.32 18.95 -9.15
CA ALA A 143 7.16 19.97 -10.18
C ALA A 143 5.76 19.90 -10.78
N PRO A 144 5.21 21.03 -11.26
CA PRO A 144 3.96 21.03 -11.99
C PRO A 144 4.02 20.07 -13.20
N ALA A 145 2.99 19.23 -13.34
CA ALA A 145 2.85 18.33 -14.47
C ALA A 145 1.50 18.60 -15.14
N PRO A 146 1.40 19.68 -15.93
CA PRO A 146 0.14 20.02 -16.61
C PRO A 146 -0.23 18.91 -17.60
N TYR A 147 -1.53 18.66 -17.71
CA TYR A 147 -2.03 17.73 -18.72
C TYR A 147 -1.76 18.29 -20.11
N THR A 148 -1.17 17.48 -20.97
CA THR A 148 -0.99 17.77 -22.38
C THR A 148 -1.53 16.60 -23.19
N ASP A 149 -2.49 16.86 -24.08
CA ASP A 149 -2.93 15.84 -25.02
C ASP A 149 -1.86 15.66 -26.09
N ALA A 150 -1.19 14.52 -26.06
CA ALA A 150 -0.18 14.19 -27.04
C ALA A 150 -0.75 13.74 -28.40
N GLY A 151 -2.07 13.68 -28.56
CA GLY A 151 -2.73 13.27 -29.79
C GLY A 151 -2.38 11.85 -30.24
N LEU A 152 -1.94 10.99 -29.33
CA LEU A 152 -1.49 9.63 -29.66
C LEU A 152 -2.63 8.79 -30.21
N ARG A 153 -2.40 8.24 -31.42
CA ARG A 153 -3.31 7.29 -32.09
C ARG A 153 -2.57 5.99 -32.32
N PRO A 154 -2.58 5.07 -31.35
CA PRO A 154 -1.85 3.81 -31.46
C PRO A 154 -2.47 2.94 -32.56
N LYS A 155 -1.61 2.31 -33.38
CA LYS A 155 -2.03 1.34 -34.40
C LYS A 155 -2.39 -0.02 -33.78
N ARG A 156 -1.84 -0.34 -32.61
CA ARG A 156 -2.10 -1.57 -31.85
C ARG A 156 -2.17 -1.24 -30.37
N VAL A 157 -3.09 -1.88 -29.68
CA VAL A 157 -3.23 -1.82 -28.22
C VAL A 157 -3.24 -3.22 -27.66
N LEU A 158 -2.63 -3.40 -26.49
CA LEU A 158 -2.71 -4.61 -25.69
C LEU A 158 -3.50 -4.25 -24.44
N LEU A 159 -4.69 -4.81 -24.29
CA LEU A 159 -5.59 -4.52 -23.20
C LEU A 159 -5.66 -5.74 -22.26
N PRO A 160 -5.06 -5.66 -21.05
CA PRO A 160 -5.22 -6.72 -20.05
C PRO A 160 -6.69 -6.81 -19.63
N LEU A 161 -7.25 -8.02 -19.62
CA LEU A 161 -8.64 -8.23 -19.17
C LEU A 161 -8.77 -8.24 -17.63
N ARG A 162 -7.64 -8.21 -16.90
CA ARG A 162 -7.58 -8.10 -15.45
C ARG A 162 -6.89 -6.80 -15.05
N GLN A 163 -7.65 -5.73 -14.84
CA GLN A 163 -7.15 -4.41 -14.45
C GLN A 163 -7.66 -3.96 -13.07
N HIS A 164 -8.37 -4.82 -12.34
CA HIS A 164 -9.04 -4.47 -11.08
C HIS A 164 -9.07 -5.67 -10.12
N VAL A 165 -9.53 -5.45 -8.90
CA VAL A 165 -9.81 -6.51 -7.93
C VAL A 165 -11.13 -7.18 -8.32
N GLY A 166 -11.11 -8.50 -8.46
CA GLY A 166 -12.26 -9.29 -8.89
C GLY A 166 -11.88 -10.30 -9.96
N LYS A 167 -12.89 -10.85 -10.64
CA LYS A 167 -12.66 -11.77 -11.77
C LYS A 167 -12.21 -10.96 -13.00
N PRO A 168 -11.32 -11.52 -13.83
CA PRO A 168 -11.00 -10.94 -15.14
C PRO A 168 -12.28 -10.77 -15.97
N ALA A 169 -12.31 -9.75 -16.81
CA ALA A 169 -13.37 -9.58 -17.79
C ALA A 169 -13.27 -10.68 -18.88
N GLU A 170 -14.41 -11.02 -19.48
CA GLU A 170 -14.49 -11.90 -20.66
C GLU A 170 -14.39 -11.04 -21.91
N ALA A 171 -13.53 -11.44 -22.85
CA ALA A 171 -13.33 -10.68 -24.09
C ALA A 171 -14.61 -10.69 -24.95
N THR A 172 -15.04 -9.50 -25.39
CA THR A 172 -16.15 -9.32 -26.34
C THR A 172 -15.68 -9.16 -27.76
N VAL A 173 -14.36 -8.99 -27.96
CA VAL A 173 -13.71 -8.80 -29.26
C VAL A 173 -12.61 -9.84 -29.46
N LYS A 174 -12.26 -10.10 -30.72
CA LYS A 174 -11.20 -11.05 -31.09
C LYS A 174 -9.84 -10.35 -31.22
N PRO A 175 -8.73 -11.04 -30.95
CA PRO A 175 -7.40 -10.51 -31.24
C PRO A 175 -7.27 -10.06 -32.69
N GLY A 176 -6.77 -8.85 -32.92
CA GLY A 176 -6.63 -8.25 -34.25
C GLY A 176 -7.87 -7.49 -34.74
N GLU A 177 -8.97 -7.51 -34.04
CA GLU A 177 -10.16 -6.74 -34.34
C GLU A 177 -9.93 -5.25 -34.15
N ARG A 178 -10.55 -4.43 -35.01
CA ARG A 178 -10.45 -2.97 -34.94
C ARG A 178 -11.45 -2.42 -33.94
N VAL A 179 -10.95 -1.74 -32.93
CA VAL A 179 -11.75 -1.09 -31.89
C VAL A 179 -11.54 0.43 -31.89
N ARG A 180 -12.50 1.18 -31.39
CA ARG A 180 -12.43 2.62 -31.16
C ARG A 180 -12.28 2.89 -29.67
N ARG A 181 -11.82 4.09 -29.36
CA ARG A 181 -11.76 4.57 -27.97
C ARG A 181 -13.17 4.60 -27.39
N GLY A 182 -13.36 3.88 -26.28
CA GLY A 182 -14.64 3.76 -25.57
C GLY A 182 -15.48 2.53 -25.94
N ASP A 183 -15.08 1.74 -26.95
CA ASP A 183 -15.73 0.47 -27.23
C ASP A 183 -15.52 -0.51 -26.06
N VAL A 184 -16.55 -1.26 -25.68
CA VAL A 184 -16.43 -2.31 -24.68
C VAL A 184 -15.71 -3.49 -25.30
N VAL A 185 -14.55 -3.82 -24.76
CA VAL A 185 -13.69 -4.95 -25.21
C VAL A 185 -13.70 -6.12 -24.24
N GLY A 186 -14.28 -5.93 -23.06
CA GLY A 186 -14.43 -6.99 -22.06
C GLY A 186 -15.61 -6.75 -21.14
N GLU A 187 -16.45 -7.77 -20.96
CA GLU A 187 -17.62 -7.76 -20.09
C GLU A 187 -17.36 -8.47 -18.77
N ILE A 188 -18.15 -8.12 -17.76
CA ILE A 188 -18.10 -8.78 -16.45
C ILE A 188 -18.73 -10.16 -16.59
N PRO A 189 -18.08 -11.26 -16.14
CA PRO A 189 -18.71 -12.58 -16.09
C PRO A 189 -19.99 -12.59 -15.26
N GLU A 190 -20.96 -13.37 -15.66
CA GLU A 190 -22.26 -13.44 -14.99
C GLU A 190 -22.10 -13.69 -13.48
N LYS A 191 -22.83 -12.94 -12.66
CA LYS A 191 -22.80 -13.03 -11.18
C LYS A 191 -21.42 -12.83 -10.54
N ALA A 192 -20.46 -12.22 -11.24
CA ALA A 192 -19.13 -11.95 -10.72
C ALA A 192 -18.96 -10.48 -10.31
N LEU A 193 -18.08 -10.25 -9.32
CA LEU A 193 -17.57 -8.92 -9.04
C LEU A 193 -16.46 -8.60 -10.05
N GLY A 194 -16.60 -7.50 -10.78
CA GLY A 194 -15.64 -7.07 -11.78
C GLY A 194 -15.94 -5.69 -12.34
N ALA A 195 -15.22 -5.29 -13.37
CA ALA A 195 -15.48 -4.08 -14.14
C ALA A 195 -15.32 -4.37 -15.63
N ARG A 196 -16.09 -3.65 -16.46
CA ARG A 196 -15.94 -3.66 -17.91
C ARG A 196 -14.60 -3.09 -18.31
N ILE A 197 -14.07 -3.57 -19.42
CA ILE A 197 -12.85 -3.05 -20.04
C ILE A 197 -13.23 -2.38 -21.37
N HIS A 198 -12.74 -1.17 -21.55
CA HIS A 198 -12.97 -0.37 -22.75
C HIS A 198 -11.79 0.55 -23.06
#